data_756aabba90852983a4b666964acf383f
#
_entry.id   756aabba90852983a4b666964acf383f
#
_cell.length_a   1.000
_cell.length_b   1.000
_cell.length_c   1.000
_cell.angle_alpha   90.00
_cell.angle_beta   90.00
_cell.angle_gamma   90.00
#
_symmetry.space_group_name_H-M   'P 1'
#
loop_
_entity.id
_entity.type
_entity.pdbx_description
1 polymer ?
#
loop_
_entity_poly.entity_id
_entity_poly.type
_entity_poly.pdbx_seq_one_letter_code
_entity_poly.pdbx_strand_id
1 'polypeptide(L)'
;MLLTQDQEMIRDAVRDFAQQELWPNAARWDKEHHFPREAHQGLAALGAYGICVPEELGGAGLDYLTLALVLEEIAAGDGGTSTAISVTNCPVNAILMRYGNAQQQRDWLTPLARGEMLGAFCLTEPHVGSDASALRTTAVKEGNEYVINGVKQFITSGKNGHVAIVIAVTDKGAGKKGMSAFLVPTNTPGYVVARLEDKLGQHSSDTAQINFDHCRIPAENLIGAEGEGYKIALGALEGGRIGIAAQSVGMARSAFDAALAYSKERESFGTPIFNHQAVGFRLADCATQIEAARQLIWHAAALRDAGRPCLKEAAMAKLFASEMAERVCSAAIQTLGGYGVVSDFPVERVYRDVRVCQIYEGTSDVQKIIIQRALA
;
A
#
# COMPACT_ATOMS: atom_id res chain seq x y z
N MET A 1 -22.18 -6.46 3.71
CA MET A 1 -22.53 -5.82 2.43
C MET A 1 -22.50 -6.88 1.34
N LEU A 2 -23.35 -6.79 0.30
CA LEU A 2 -23.27 -7.67 -0.87
C LEU A 2 -22.57 -6.93 -2.00
N LEU A 3 -21.72 -7.64 -2.75
CA LEU A 3 -21.05 -7.12 -3.93
C LEU A 3 -22.02 -7.07 -5.13
N THR A 4 -21.78 -6.16 -6.06
CA THR A 4 -22.44 -6.18 -7.36
C THR A 4 -21.81 -7.25 -8.25
N GLN A 5 -22.52 -7.64 -9.32
CA GLN A 5 -21.98 -8.61 -10.28
C GLN A 5 -20.67 -8.15 -10.92
N ASP A 6 -20.53 -6.85 -11.22
CA ASP A 6 -19.29 -6.28 -11.78
C ASP A 6 -18.14 -6.34 -10.77
N GLN A 7 -18.39 -6.03 -9.50
CA GLN A 7 -17.38 -6.14 -8.44
C GLN A 7 -16.92 -7.59 -8.24
N GLU A 8 -17.84 -8.56 -8.31
CA GLU A 8 -17.50 -9.99 -8.25
C GLU A 8 -16.65 -10.41 -9.45
N MET A 9 -17.03 -10.00 -10.65
CA MET A 9 -16.29 -10.32 -11.88
C MET A 9 -14.88 -9.74 -11.87
N ILE A 10 -14.69 -8.48 -11.43
CA ILE A 10 -13.38 -7.84 -11.32
C ILE A 10 -12.53 -8.54 -10.26
N ARG A 11 -13.09 -8.79 -9.07
CA ARG A 11 -12.42 -9.54 -8.00
C ARG A 11 -11.92 -10.89 -8.50
N ASP A 12 -12.78 -11.65 -9.19
CA ASP A 12 -12.48 -13.01 -9.63
C ASP A 12 -11.42 -13.00 -10.73
N ALA A 13 -11.45 -12.05 -11.67
CA ALA A 13 -10.40 -11.88 -12.69
C ALA A 13 -9.02 -11.58 -12.07
N VAL A 14 -8.97 -10.69 -11.06
CA VAL A 14 -7.71 -10.39 -10.36
C VAL A 14 -7.25 -11.57 -9.50
N ARG A 15 -8.19 -12.30 -8.87
CA ARG A 15 -7.89 -13.54 -8.13
C ARG A 15 -7.25 -14.59 -9.03
N ASP A 16 -7.84 -14.83 -10.20
CA ASP A 16 -7.30 -15.80 -11.16
C ASP A 16 -5.87 -15.43 -11.57
N PHE A 17 -5.63 -14.15 -11.87
CA PHE A 17 -4.29 -13.67 -12.15
C PHE A 17 -3.33 -13.86 -10.95
N ALA A 18 -3.77 -13.52 -9.75
CA ALA A 18 -2.96 -13.66 -8.55
C ALA A 18 -2.59 -15.12 -8.27
N GLN A 19 -3.50 -16.06 -8.50
CA GLN A 19 -3.26 -17.49 -8.32
C GLN A 19 -2.36 -18.10 -9.41
N GLN A 20 -2.44 -17.61 -10.64
CA GLN A 20 -1.68 -18.15 -11.77
C GLN A 20 -0.31 -17.53 -11.90
N GLU A 21 -0.16 -16.22 -11.64
CA GLU A 21 1.05 -15.47 -11.93
C GLU A 21 1.79 -14.97 -10.67
N LEU A 22 1.09 -14.61 -9.59
CA LEU A 22 1.76 -14.05 -8.42
C LEU A 22 2.16 -15.15 -7.43
N TRP A 23 1.19 -15.91 -6.95
CA TRP A 23 1.40 -16.92 -5.91
C TRP A 23 2.49 -17.93 -6.22
N PRO A 24 2.57 -18.52 -7.43
CA PRO A 24 3.61 -19.52 -7.75
C PRO A 24 5.02 -18.93 -7.79
N ASN A 25 5.14 -17.63 -8.05
CA ASN A 25 6.42 -16.94 -8.20
C ASN A 25 6.87 -16.21 -6.93
N ALA A 26 5.98 -15.94 -5.98
CA ALA A 26 6.22 -15.08 -4.84
C ALA A 26 7.39 -15.57 -3.95
N ALA A 27 7.54 -16.88 -3.75
CA ALA A 27 8.66 -17.44 -2.99
C ALA A 27 10.03 -17.19 -3.66
N ARG A 28 10.09 -17.27 -4.98
CA ARG A 28 11.29 -16.95 -5.74
C ARG A 28 11.61 -15.46 -5.68
N TRP A 29 10.61 -14.60 -5.87
CA TRP A 29 10.79 -13.14 -5.79
C TRP A 29 11.25 -12.68 -4.40
N ASP A 30 10.69 -13.26 -3.34
CA ASP A 30 11.12 -13.01 -1.97
C ASP A 30 12.61 -13.36 -1.77
N LYS A 31 13.01 -14.56 -2.17
CA LYS A 31 14.38 -15.04 -2.03
C LYS A 31 15.40 -14.25 -2.85
N GLU A 32 15.02 -13.82 -4.05
CA GLU A 32 15.89 -13.10 -4.99
C GLU A 32 15.83 -11.57 -4.82
N HIS A 33 14.96 -11.05 -3.94
CA HIS A 33 14.65 -9.63 -3.82
C HIS A 33 14.29 -9.03 -5.20
N HIS A 34 13.47 -9.77 -5.95
CA HIS A 34 13.17 -9.49 -7.35
C HIS A 34 11.91 -8.63 -7.49
N PHE A 35 12.04 -7.50 -8.19
CA PHE A 35 10.88 -6.67 -8.58
C PHE A 35 10.22 -7.25 -9.84
N PRO A 36 8.98 -7.78 -9.78
CA PRO A 36 8.38 -8.57 -10.85
C PRO A 36 7.70 -7.70 -11.93
N ARG A 37 8.49 -7.08 -12.82
CA ARG A 37 7.99 -6.16 -13.86
C ARG A 37 6.90 -6.76 -14.74
N GLU A 38 7.02 -8.03 -15.11
CA GLU A 38 6.04 -8.73 -15.95
C GLU A 38 4.70 -8.88 -15.22
N ALA A 39 4.70 -9.18 -13.93
CA ALA A 39 3.49 -9.24 -13.13
C ALA A 39 2.83 -7.85 -13.02
N HIS A 40 3.61 -6.79 -12.85
CA HIS A 40 3.10 -5.41 -12.87
C HIS A 40 2.47 -5.05 -14.23
N GLN A 41 3.06 -5.47 -15.35
CA GLN A 41 2.48 -5.28 -16.69
C GLN A 41 1.15 -6.04 -16.86
N GLY A 42 1.07 -7.28 -16.39
CA GLY A 42 -0.16 -8.06 -16.40
C GLY A 42 -1.28 -7.41 -15.58
N LEU A 43 -0.95 -6.90 -14.39
CA LEU A 43 -1.91 -6.18 -13.55
C LEU A 43 -2.30 -4.82 -14.15
N ALA A 44 -1.40 -4.15 -14.87
CA ALA A 44 -1.72 -2.95 -15.64
C ALA A 44 -2.76 -3.24 -16.74
N ALA A 45 -2.60 -4.36 -17.46
CA ALA A 45 -3.56 -4.80 -18.47
C ALA A 45 -4.96 -5.10 -17.88
N LEU A 46 -5.03 -5.46 -16.59
CA LEU A 46 -6.29 -5.63 -15.84
C LEU A 46 -6.82 -4.30 -15.25
N GLY A 47 -6.17 -3.17 -15.51
CA GLY A 47 -6.58 -1.86 -15.01
C GLY A 47 -6.28 -1.61 -13.53
N ALA A 48 -5.45 -2.43 -12.87
CA ALA A 48 -5.21 -2.37 -11.43
C ALA A 48 -4.51 -1.09 -10.95
N TYR A 49 -3.96 -0.29 -11.85
CA TYR A 49 -3.23 0.94 -11.53
C TYR A 49 -4.10 2.20 -11.48
N GLY A 50 -5.28 2.18 -12.10
CA GLY A 50 -6.16 3.33 -12.21
C GLY A 50 -7.59 3.06 -11.77
N ILE A 51 -7.80 2.23 -10.75
CA ILE A 51 -9.14 1.77 -10.34
C ILE A 51 -10.09 2.95 -10.13
N CYS A 52 -9.71 3.93 -9.32
CA CYS A 52 -10.56 5.08 -9.00
C CYS A 52 -10.30 6.30 -9.91
N VAL A 53 -9.41 6.18 -10.89
CA VAL A 53 -9.15 7.28 -11.85
C VAL A 53 -10.23 7.26 -12.93
N PRO A 54 -10.82 8.41 -13.29
CA PRO A 54 -11.83 8.50 -14.34
C PRO A 54 -11.33 7.95 -15.69
N GLU A 55 -12.24 7.41 -16.49
CA GLU A 55 -11.93 6.82 -17.82
C GLU A 55 -11.28 7.83 -18.77
N GLU A 56 -11.73 9.09 -18.74
CA GLU A 56 -11.17 10.18 -19.56
C GLU A 56 -9.71 10.50 -19.19
N LEU A 57 -9.25 10.08 -18.02
CA LEU A 57 -7.86 10.18 -17.56
C LEU A 57 -7.11 8.83 -17.60
N GLY A 58 -7.68 7.84 -18.31
CA GLY A 58 -7.03 6.55 -18.55
C GLY A 58 -7.21 5.51 -17.45
N GLY A 59 -8.05 5.76 -16.47
CA GLY A 59 -8.40 4.82 -15.41
C GLY A 59 -9.63 3.97 -15.70
N ALA A 60 -10.11 3.24 -14.70
CA ALA A 60 -11.28 2.37 -14.78
C ALA A 60 -12.59 3.06 -14.30
N GLY A 61 -12.51 4.23 -13.69
CA GLY A 61 -13.69 4.99 -13.22
C GLY A 61 -14.48 4.30 -12.11
N LEU A 62 -13.85 3.38 -11.36
CA LEU A 62 -14.49 2.56 -10.34
C LEU A 62 -14.36 3.16 -8.93
N ASP A 63 -14.90 2.47 -7.94
CA ASP A 63 -15.01 2.92 -6.56
C ASP A 63 -13.88 2.37 -5.64
N TYR A 64 -13.81 2.89 -4.42
CA TYR A 64 -12.84 2.44 -3.39
C TYR A 64 -13.14 1.03 -2.87
N LEU A 65 -14.40 0.59 -2.93
CA LEU A 65 -14.73 -0.79 -2.60
C LEU A 65 -14.08 -1.74 -3.61
N THR A 66 -14.15 -1.43 -4.89
CA THR A 66 -13.48 -2.21 -5.94
C THR A 66 -11.96 -2.16 -5.79
N LEU A 67 -11.38 -0.99 -5.45
CA LEU A 67 -9.95 -0.89 -5.13
C LEU A 67 -9.56 -1.81 -3.97
N ALA A 68 -10.37 -1.87 -2.90
CA ALA A 68 -10.10 -2.75 -1.77
C ALA A 68 -10.15 -4.23 -2.17
N LEU A 69 -11.13 -4.64 -3.00
CA LEU A 69 -11.22 -6.00 -3.54
C LEU A 69 -9.97 -6.37 -4.36
N VAL A 70 -9.57 -5.50 -5.27
CA VAL A 70 -8.39 -5.71 -6.12
C VAL A 70 -7.12 -5.84 -5.28
N LEU A 71 -6.89 -4.95 -4.31
CA LEU A 71 -5.71 -4.99 -3.45
C LEU A 71 -5.68 -6.22 -2.53
N GLU A 72 -6.84 -6.70 -2.05
CA GLU A 72 -6.95 -7.93 -1.28
C GLU A 72 -6.51 -9.15 -2.12
N GLU A 73 -6.99 -9.26 -3.37
CA GLU A 73 -6.64 -10.40 -4.23
C GLU A 73 -5.17 -10.39 -4.65
N ILE A 74 -4.62 -9.22 -5.01
CA ILE A 74 -3.18 -9.10 -5.33
C ILE A 74 -2.33 -9.47 -4.11
N ALA A 75 -2.70 -8.99 -2.91
CA ALA A 75 -1.95 -9.26 -1.68
C ALA A 75 -2.02 -10.74 -1.27
N ALA A 76 -3.10 -11.45 -1.61
CA ALA A 76 -3.19 -12.89 -1.41
C ALA A 76 -2.19 -13.65 -2.31
N GLY A 77 -1.83 -13.12 -3.47
CA GLY A 77 -0.78 -13.65 -4.32
C GLY A 77 0.63 -13.23 -3.87
N ASP A 78 0.83 -11.92 -3.69
CA ASP A 78 2.11 -11.34 -3.27
C ASP A 78 1.93 -9.97 -2.61
N GLY A 79 2.35 -9.86 -1.34
CA GLY A 79 2.20 -8.65 -0.54
C GLY A 79 3.00 -7.45 -1.07
N GLY A 80 4.21 -7.67 -1.56
CA GLY A 80 5.07 -6.61 -2.09
C GLY A 80 4.50 -5.99 -3.39
N THR A 81 4.01 -6.81 -4.31
CA THR A 81 3.33 -6.35 -5.53
C THR A 81 2.11 -5.50 -5.18
N SER A 82 1.28 -5.94 -4.21
CA SER A 82 0.13 -5.17 -3.73
C SER A 82 0.53 -3.82 -3.17
N THR A 83 1.65 -3.74 -2.43
CA THR A 83 2.18 -2.49 -1.87
C THR A 83 2.54 -1.48 -2.97
N ALA A 84 3.24 -1.89 -4.02
CA ALA A 84 3.63 -1.00 -5.13
C ALA A 84 2.39 -0.44 -5.87
N ILE A 85 1.38 -1.29 -6.10
CA ILE A 85 0.11 -0.88 -6.73
C ILE A 85 -0.69 0.04 -5.81
N SER A 86 -0.75 -0.27 -4.51
CA SER A 86 -1.43 0.57 -3.51
C SER A 86 -0.85 1.98 -3.47
N VAL A 87 0.48 2.14 -3.47
CA VAL A 87 1.13 3.45 -3.45
C VAL A 87 0.83 4.26 -4.71
N THR A 88 0.77 3.62 -5.88
CA THR A 88 0.41 4.32 -7.13
C THR A 88 -1.06 4.77 -7.11
N ASN A 89 -2.02 3.91 -6.69
CA ASN A 89 -3.42 4.31 -6.57
C ASN A 89 -3.65 5.34 -5.46
N CYS A 90 -3.07 5.10 -4.29
CA CYS A 90 -3.16 5.92 -3.09
C CYS A 90 -1.80 5.95 -2.37
N PRO A 91 -1.06 7.05 -2.30
CA PRO A 91 -1.52 8.44 -2.46
C PRO A 91 -1.32 9.07 -3.84
N VAL A 92 -0.51 8.48 -4.77
CA VAL A 92 -0.02 9.22 -5.95
C VAL A 92 -1.15 9.68 -6.87
N ASN A 93 -1.95 8.76 -7.40
CA ASN A 93 -3.08 9.10 -8.26
C ASN A 93 -4.12 9.96 -7.54
N ALA A 94 -4.42 9.66 -6.26
CA ALA A 94 -5.38 10.44 -5.49
C ALA A 94 -4.96 11.92 -5.31
N ILE A 95 -3.66 12.18 -5.14
CA ILE A 95 -3.12 13.54 -5.07
C ILE A 95 -3.27 14.23 -6.42
N LEU A 96 -2.88 13.58 -7.52
CA LEU A 96 -2.94 14.16 -8.86
C LEU A 96 -4.37 14.41 -9.32
N MET A 97 -5.31 13.50 -9.04
CA MET A 97 -6.74 13.72 -9.33
C MET A 97 -7.29 14.95 -8.63
N ARG A 98 -6.91 15.18 -7.37
CA ARG A 98 -7.50 16.23 -6.56
C ARG A 98 -6.81 17.58 -6.67
N TYR A 99 -5.49 17.59 -6.83
CA TYR A 99 -4.66 18.79 -6.73
C TYR A 99 -3.81 19.06 -7.97
N GLY A 100 -3.65 18.08 -8.86
CA GLY A 100 -2.96 18.24 -10.12
C GLY A 100 -3.73 19.15 -11.07
N ASN A 101 -3.01 20.03 -11.77
CA ASN A 101 -3.59 20.80 -12.87
C ASN A 101 -3.80 19.91 -14.11
N ALA A 102 -4.52 20.42 -15.13
CA ALA A 102 -4.85 19.66 -16.34
C ALA A 102 -3.63 19.13 -17.10
N GLN A 103 -2.49 19.84 -17.06
CA GLN A 103 -1.24 19.39 -17.70
C GLN A 103 -0.63 18.23 -16.87
N GLN A 104 -0.54 18.39 -15.55
CA GLN A 104 -0.03 17.36 -14.66
C GLN A 104 -0.87 16.08 -14.71
N GLN A 105 -2.19 16.21 -14.86
CA GLN A 105 -3.08 15.04 -15.03
C GLN A 105 -2.83 14.33 -16.36
N ARG A 106 -2.67 15.05 -17.46
CA ARG A 106 -2.37 14.43 -18.76
C ARG A 106 -1.01 13.75 -18.79
N ASP A 107 0.03 14.44 -18.30
CA ASP A 107 1.41 14.01 -18.46
C ASP A 107 1.81 12.92 -17.45
N TRP A 108 1.17 12.89 -16.28
CA TRP A 108 1.56 12.02 -15.17
C TRP A 108 0.43 11.09 -14.72
N LEU A 109 -0.77 11.61 -14.41
CA LEU A 109 -1.85 10.77 -13.91
C LEU A 109 -2.30 9.74 -14.95
N THR A 110 -2.45 10.14 -16.20
CA THR A 110 -2.90 9.23 -17.27
C THR A 110 -1.95 8.03 -17.46
N PRO A 111 -0.64 8.20 -17.63
CA PRO A 111 0.27 7.06 -17.76
C PRO A 111 0.41 6.26 -16.44
N LEU A 112 0.28 6.88 -15.28
CA LEU A 112 0.22 6.17 -13.99
C LEU A 112 -1.03 5.29 -13.89
N ALA A 113 -2.20 5.82 -14.26
CA ALA A 113 -3.46 5.08 -14.23
C ALA A 113 -3.48 3.89 -15.20
N ARG A 114 -2.78 3.99 -16.32
CA ARG A 114 -2.59 2.90 -17.29
C ARG A 114 -1.52 1.88 -16.88
N GLY A 115 -0.78 2.14 -15.79
CA GLY A 115 0.34 1.31 -15.37
C GLY A 115 1.56 1.38 -16.29
N GLU A 116 1.63 2.36 -17.19
CA GLU A 116 2.81 2.69 -18.01
C GLU A 116 3.94 3.26 -17.15
N MET A 117 3.56 3.90 -16.04
CA MET A 117 4.44 4.46 -15.03
C MET A 117 4.09 3.96 -13.62
N LEU A 118 5.08 3.96 -12.74
CA LEU A 118 4.94 3.71 -11.31
C LEU A 118 5.19 5.00 -10.55
N GLY A 119 4.37 5.25 -9.53
CA GLY A 119 4.51 6.40 -8.65
C GLY A 119 5.19 6.06 -7.33
N ALA A 120 5.93 7.02 -6.78
CA ALA A 120 6.48 6.98 -5.44
C ALA A 120 5.97 8.15 -4.60
N PHE A 121 5.89 7.98 -3.27
CA PHE A 121 5.47 9.03 -2.35
C PHE A 121 6.54 9.30 -1.30
N CYS A 122 7.17 10.46 -1.37
CA CYS A 122 8.31 10.87 -0.57
C CYS A 122 7.89 11.81 0.57
N LEU A 123 7.39 11.25 1.67
CA LEU A 123 7.04 11.99 2.90
C LEU A 123 8.09 11.77 3.99
N THR A 124 8.26 10.51 4.40
CA THR A 124 9.09 10.09 5.53
C THR A 124 10.57 10.47 5.34
N GLU A 125 11.22 10.87 6.45
CA GLU A 125 12.65 11.18 6.52
C GLU A 125 13.31 10.35 7.61
N PRO A 126 14.66 10.22 7.65
CA PRO A 126 15.35 9.38 8.65
C PRO A 126 14.98 9.68 10.11
N HIS A 127 14.60 10.91 10.41
CA HIS A 127 14.21 11.38 11.76
C HIS A 127 12.72 11.69 11.90
N VAL A 128 11.92 11.50 10.84
CA VAL A 128 10.49 11.86 10.79
C VAL A 128 9.67 10.73 10.19
N GLY A 129 8.83 10.11 11.01
CA GLY A 129 7.81 9.14 10.58
C GLY A 129 6.42 9.62 10.99
N SER A 130 5.99 9.27 12.22
CA SER A 130 4.65 9.59 12.73
C SER A 130 4.40 11.09 12.91
N ASP A 131 5.43 11.90 13.20
CA ASP A 131 5.34 13.36 13.24
C ASP A 131 5.72 13.97 11.89
N ALA A 132 4.85 13.83 10.90
CA ALA A 132 5.05 14.40 9.57
C ALA A 132 5.11 15.95 9.54
N SER A 133 4.98 16.62 10.69
CA SER A 133 5.16 18.07 10.77
C SER A 133 6.60 18.54 10.94
N ALA A 134 7.53 17.62 11.21
CA ALA A 134 8.93 17.92 11.52
C ALA A 134 9.90 17.69 10.33
N LEU A 135 9.40 17.76 9.07
CA LEU A 135 10.20 17.57 7.87
C LEU A 135 11.36 18.59 7.76
N ARG A 136 12.47 18.16 7.20
CA ARG A 136 13.68 18.97 7.00
C ARG A 136 14.11 19.08 5.53
N THR A 137 13.65 18.20 4.65
CA THR A 137 13.86 18.35 3.20
C THR A 137 13.30 19.69 2.77
N THR A 138 14.10 20.50 2.08
CA THR A 138 13.73 21.86 1.66
C THR A 138 13.51 21.92 0.15
N ALA A 139 12.66 22.85 -0.29
CA ALA A 139 12.52 23.25 -1.68
C ALA A 139 12.59 24.77 -1.75
N VAL A 140 13.70 25.29 -2.32
CA VAL A 140 13.94 26.72 -2.43
C VAL A 140 13.63 27.17 -3.85
N LYS A 141 12.80 28.22 -4.00
CA LYS A 141 12.48 28.79 -5.31
C LYS A 141 13.62 29.64 -5.83
N GLU A 142 14.14 29.32 -7.01
CA GLU A 142 15.17 30.06 -7.73
C GLU A 142 14.67 30.37 -9.14
N GLY A 143 14.19 31.58 -9.35
CA GLY A 143 13.60 31.98 -10.64
C GLY A 143 12.35 31.14 -10.98
N ASN A 144 12.40 30.39 -12.08
CA ASN A 144 11.30 29.52 -12.53
C ASN A 144 11.51 28.05 -12.16
N GLU A 145 12.33 27.76 -11.14
CA GLU A 145 12.63 26.42 -10.66
C GLU A 145 12.51 26.34 -9.14
N TYR A 146 12.37 25.09 -8.62
CA TYR A 146 12.62 24.77 -7.23
C TYR A 146 13.86 23.89 -7.14
N VAL A 147 14.69 24.14 -6.14
CA VAL A 147 15.88 23.35 -5.81
C VAL A 147 15.59 22.57 -4.54
N ILE A 148 15.47 21.25 -4.67
CA ILE A 148 15.16 20.35 -3.57
C ILE A 148 16.46 19.80 -2.99
N ASN A 149 16.59 19.89 -1.64
CA ASN A 149 17.72 19.33 -0.90
C ASN A 149 17.20 18.59 0.35
N GLY A 150 17.69 17.38 0.59
CA GLY A 150 17.33 16.59 1.77
C GLY A 150 17.36 15.10 1.53
N VAL A 151 16.80 14.35 2.49
CA VAL A 151 16.81 12.88 2.45
C VAL A 151 15.41 12.36 2.75
N LYS A 152 14.91 11.48 1.91
CA LYS A 152 13.66 10.73 2.12
C LYS A 152 13.97 9.28 2.40
N GLN A 153 13.22 8.67 3.34
CA GLN A 153 13.48 7.34 3.86
C GLN A 153 12.28 6.43 3.67
N PHE A 154 12.54 5.14 3.42
CA PHE A 154 11.54 4.09 3.26
C PHE A 154 10.57 4.34 2.10
N ILE A 155 11.09 4.80 0.96
CA ILE A 155 10.27 5.15 -0.19
C ILE A 155 9.99 3.92 -1.06
N THR A 156 8.74 3.47 -1.04
CA THR A 156 8.24 2.42 -1.93
C THR A 156 8.30 2.90 -3.37
N SER A 157 8.75 2.02 -4.27
CA SER A 157 8.99 2.34 -5.69
C SER A 157 10.01 3.48 -5.91
N GLY A 158 10.86 3.76 -4.92
CA GLY A 158 11.84 4.84 -5.01
C GLY A 158 12.90 4.60 -6.07
N LYS A 159 13.22 3.33 -6.40
CA LYS A 159 14.12 2.94 -7.48
C LYS A 159 13.37 2.65 -8.79
N ASN A 160 12.28 1.89 -8.71
CA ASN A 160 11.55 1.42 -9.88
C ASN A 160 10.44 2.38 -10.33
N GLY A 161 10.11 3.41 -9.52
CA GLY A 161 9.16 4.46 -9.89
C GLY A 161 9.70 5.38 -10.98
N HIS A 162 8.79 6.00 -11.71
CA HIS A 162 9.08 6.96 -12.80
C HIS A 162 8.90 8.39 -12.34
N VAL A 163 8.03 8.62 -11.36
CA VAL A 163 7.76 9.92 -10.75
C VAL A 163 7.53 9.78 -9.25
N ALA A 164 8.02 10.75 -8.49
CA ALA A 164 7.80 10.84 -7.06
C ALA A 164 7.00 12.10 -6.71
N ILE A 165 6.01 11.97 -5.82
CA ILE A 165 5.41 13.13 -5.14
C ILE A 165 6.23 13.38 -3.89
N VAL A 166 6.90 14.53 -3.83
CA VAL A 166 7.83 14.91 -2.76
C VAL A 166 7.23 16.02 -1.91
N ILE A 167 7.10 15.79 -0.61
CA ILE A 167 6.72 16.83 0.35
C ILE A 167 7.98 17.48 0.91
N ALA A 168 8.12 18.78 0.72
CA ALA A 168 9.30 19.53 1.16
C ALA A 168 8.91 20.88 1.79
N VAL A 169 9.81 21.43 2.61
CA VAL A 169 9.63 22.72 3.30
C VAL A 169 10.04 23.86 2.37
N THR A 170 9.08 24.71 2.04
CA THR A 170 9.28 25.96 1.27
C THR A 170 9.42 27.17 2.18
N ASP A 171 8.79 27.16 3.35
CA ASP A 171 8.90 28.22 4.38
C ASP A 171 9.07 27.60 5.77
N LYS A 172 10.28 27.70 6.33
CA LYS A 172 10.61 27.16 7.66
C LYS A 172 9.86 27.86 8.79
N GLY A 173 9.43 29.11 8.60
CA GLY A 173 8.74 29.93 9.62
C GLY A 173 7.26 29.60 9.76
N ALA A 174 6.62 29.02 8.73
CA ALA A 174 5.20 28.78 8.65
C ALA A 174 4.72 27.42 9.21
N GLY A 175 5.64 26.58 9.73
CA GLY A 175 5.31 25.26 10.29
C GLY A 175 4.60 24.37 9.27
N LYS A 176 3.44 23.82 9.61
CA LYS A 176 2.65 22.95 8.72
C LYS A 176 2.22 23.63 7.41
N LYS A 177 2.04 24.95 7.45
CA LYS A 177 1.71 25.77 6.27
C LYS A 177 2.93 26.15 5.44
N GLY A 178 4.12 25.78 5.86
CA GLY A 178 5.35 25.99 5.12
C GLY A 178 5.81 24.79 4.29
N MET A 179 4.96 23.76 4.14
CA MET A 179 5.27 22.57 3.34
C MET A 179 4.50 22.61 2.03
N SER A 180 5.15 22.17 0.97
CA SER A 180 4.60 22.11 -0.39
C SER A 180 4.81 20.72 -1.00
N ALA A 181 4.00 20.38 -2.00
CA ALA A 181 4.06 19.11 -2.70
C ALA A 181 4.58 19.31 -4.13
N PHE A 182 5.46 18.44 -4.57
CA PHE A 182 6.13 18.55 -5.88
C PHE A 182 6.10 17.23 -6.64
N LEU A 183 5.92 17.33 -7.96
CA LEU A 183 6.19 16.24 -8.91
C LEU A 183 7.68 16.25 -9.25
N VAL A 184 8.34 15.13 -9.00
CA VAL A 184 9.76 14.95 -9.31
C VAL A 184 9.93 13.69 -10.16
N PRO A 185 10.25 13.82 -11.46
CA PRO A 185 10.66 12.67 -12.26
C PRO A 185 11.89 12.01 -11.65
N THR A 186 11.91 10.68 -11.53
CA THR A 186 12.98 9.99 -10.81
C THR A 186 14.32 9.99 -11.55
N ASN A 187 14.31 10.35 -12.84
CA ASN A 187 15.52 10.56 -13.65
C ASN A 187 16.06 12.00 -13.58
N THR A 188 15.46 12.89 -12.77
CA THR A 188 15.95 14.25 -12.60
C THR A 188 17.34 14.24 -11.96
N PRO A 189 18.34 14.98 -12.49
CA PRO A 189 19.63 15.14 -11.85
C PRO A 189 19.48 15.61 -10.39
N GLY A 190 20.17 14.93 -9.47
CA GLY A 190 20.02 15.18 -8.04
C GLY A 190 18.96 14.35 -7.33
N TYR A 191 18.14 13.57 -8.03
CA TYR A 191 17.36 12.47 -7.43
C TYR A 191 18.25 11.22 -7.36
N VAL A 192 18.75 10.90 -6.18
CA VAL A 192 19.74 9.84 -5.99
C VAL A 192 19.19 8.73 -5.13
N VAL A 193 19.06 7.52 -5.67
CA VAL A 193 18.79 6.32 -4.88
C VAL A 193 20.05 5.97 -4.10
N ALA A 194 20.10 6.38 -2.83
CA ALA A 194 21.30 6.23 -2.00
C ALA A 194 21.50 4.76 -1.56
N ARG A 195 20.39 4.06 -1.28
CA ARG A 195 20.40 2.62 -0.99
C ARG A 195 19.00 2.03 -1.13
N LEU A 196 18.95 0.72 -1.29
CA LEU A 196 17.73 -0.07 -1.10
C LEU A 196 17.78 -0.69 0.31
N GLU A 197 16.62 -0.69 0.97
CA GLU A 197 16.51 -1.28 2.31
C GLU A 197 16.45 -2.80 2.23
N ASP A 198 17.26 -3.47 3.03
CA ASP A 198 17.12 -4.89 3.32
C ASP A 198 16.03 -5.05 4.39
N LYS A 199 14.92 -5.67 4.03
CA LYS A 199 13.69 -5.67 4.81
C LYS A 199 13.41 -7.05 5.39
N LEU A 200 12.54 -7.10 6.40
CA LEU A 200 12.00 -8.33 6.95
C LEU A 200 11.18 -9.14 5.93
N GLY A 201 10.42 -8.46 5.07
CA GLY A 201 9.52 -9.04 4.07
C GLY A 201 9.17 -8.08 2.95
N GLN A 202 8.22 -8.47 2.09
CA GLN A 202 7.81 -7.74 0.89
C GLN A 202 9.00 -7.43 -0.04
N HIS A 203 9.86 -8.41 -0.25
CA HIS A 203 11.09 -8.26 -1.03
C HIS A 203 10.84 -8.07 -2.53
N SER A 204 9.65 -8.40 -3.03
CA SER A 204 9.18 -8.11 -4.39
C SER A 204 8.89 -6.62 -4.64
N SER A 205 8.89 -5.78 -3.60
CA SER A 205 8.76 -4.33 -3.69
C SER A 205 10.04 -3.65 -3.24
N ASP A 206 10.58 -2.73 -4.04
CA ASP A 206 11.71 -1.92 -3.59
C ASP A 206 11.27 -0.87 -2.56
N THR A 207 12.16 -0.62 -1.63
CA THR A 207 12.03 0.44 -0.63
C THR A 207 13.36 1.15 -0.53
N ALA A 208 13.41 2.43 -0.86
CA ALA A 208 14.64 3.17 -1.04
C ALA A 208 14.81 4.32 -0.05
N GLN A 209 16.06 4.63 0.25
CA GLN A 209 16.48 5.94 0.72
C GLN A 209 16.80 6.81 -0.49
N ILE A 210 16.17 7.98 -0.58
CA ILE A 210 16.38 8.94 -1.67
C ILE A 210 17.07 10.17 -1.12
N ASN A 211 18.24 10.51 -1.69
CA ASN A 211 18.92 11.77 -1.43
C ASN A 211 18.58 12.75 -2.54
N PHE A 212 18.10 13.92 -2.18
CA PHE A 212 17.96 15.07 -3.07
C PHE A 212 19.19 15.98 -2.89
N ASP A 213 20.00 16.05 -3.93
CA ASP A 213 21.21 16.87 -3.97
C ASP A 213 21.09 17.90 -5.09
N HIS A 214 20.74 19.14 -4.72
CA HIS A 214 20.46 20.22 -5.67
C HIS A 214 19.51 19.79 -6.80
N CYS A 215 18.50 18.97 -6.47
CA CYS A 215 17.54 18.44 -7.44
C CYS A 215 16.65 19.59 -7.93
N ARG A 216 16.88 20.00 -9.20
CA ARG A 216 16.17 21.11 -9.83
C ARG A 216 14.97 20.62 -10.61
N ILE A 217 13.82 21.21 -10.32
CA ILE A 217 12.56 20.94 -11.03
C ILE A 217 11.91 22.24 -11.47
N PRO A 218 11.18 22.25 -12.60
CA PRO A 218 10.39 23.41 -13.02
C PRO A 218 9.37 23.84 -11.96
N ALA A 219 9.11 25.14 -11.84
CA ALA A 219 8.13 25.66 -10.90
C ALA A 219 6.71 25.11 -11.15
N GLU A 220 6.40 24.75 -12.38
CA GLU A 220 5.13 24.11 -12.79
C GLU A 220 4.92 22.69 -12.22
N ASN A 221 5.96 22.08 -11.65
CA ASN A 221 5.87 20.80 -10.95
C ASN A 221 5.33 20.94 -9.52
N LEU A 222 5.05 22.15 -9.04
CA LEU A 222 4.30 22.37 -7.80
C LEU A 222 2.88 21.80 -7.93
N ILE A 223 2.46 20.97 -6.98
CA ILE A 223 1.11 20.41 -6.92
C ILE A 223 0.27 21.26 -5.96
N GLY A 224 -0.88 21.77 -6.43
CA GLY A 224 -1.69 22.70 -5.67
C GLY A 224 -1.00 24.05 -5.49
N ALA A 225 -1.06 24.63 -4.29
CA ALA A 225 -0.39 25.88 -3.94
C ALA A 225 0.76 25.66 -2.94
N GLU A 226 1.70 26.60 -2.89
CA GLU A 226 2.71 26.62 -1.81
C GLU A 226 2.01 26.63 -0.44
N GLY A 227 2.57 25.89 0.50
CA GLY A 227 2.01 25.77 1.86
C GLY A 227 0.90 24.72 2.03
N GLU A 228 0.42 24.08 0.97
CA GLU A 228 -0.61 23.04 1.05
C GLU A 228 -0.07 21.62 1.21
N GLY A 229 1.24 21.40 1.12
CA GLY A 229 1.85 20.06 1.10
C GLY A 229 1.47 19.16 2.28
N TYR A 230 1.40 19.70 3.49
CA TYR A 230 0.96 18.95 4.67
C TYR A 230 -0.51 18.47 4.56
N LYS A 231 -1.40 19.33 4.11
CA LYS A 231 -2.82 19.04 3.89
C LYS A 231 -2.98 18.00 2.76
N ILE A 232 -2.25 18.17 1.66
CA ILE A 232 -2.23 17.25 0.52
C ILE A 232 -1.80 15.86 0.97
N ALA A 233 -0.67 15.75 1.69
CA ALA A 233 -0.14 14.48 2.18
C ALA A 233 -1.14 13.75 3.09
N LEU A 234 -1.65 14.40 4.12
CA LEU A 234 -2.55 13.77 5.08
C LEU A 234 -3.91 13.39 4.48
N GLY A 235 -4.41 14.20 3.52
CA GLY A 235 -5.67 13.89 2.82
C GLY A 235 -5.57 12.65 1.94
N ALA A 236 -4.41 12.43 1.34
CA ALA A 236 -4.18 11.23 0.51
C ALA A 236 -4.05 9.94 1.35
N LEU A 237 -3.45 10.04 2.54
CA LEU A 237 -3.27 8.88 3.44
C LEU A 237 -4.61 8.30 3.97
N GLU A 238 -5.73 9.02 3.87
CA GLU A 238 -7.03 8.49 4.28
C GLU A 238 -7.45 7.30 3.40
N GLY A 239 -7.34 7.45 2.07
CA GLY A 239 -7.59 6.36 1.13
C GLY A 239 -6.56 5.23 1.24
N GLY A 240 -5.29 5.58 1.48
CA GLY A 240 -4.22 4.61 1.67
C GLY A 240 -4.46 3.64 2.82
N ARG A 241 -5.08 4.08 3.92
CA ARG A 241 -5.45 3.20 5.05
C ARG A 241 -6.41 2.09 4.65
N ILE A 242 -7.39 2.39 3.78
CA ILE A 242 -8.32 1.38 3.24
C ILE A 242 -7.54 0.35 2.42
N GLY A 243 -6.62 0.80 1.55
CA GLY A 243 -5.77 -0.06 0.75
C GLY A 243 -4.89 -0.99 1.59
N ILE A 244 -4.22 -0.46 2.63
CA ILE A 244 -3.37 -1.26 3.52
C ILE A 244 -4.21 -2.24 4.36
N ALA A 245 -5.40 -1.87 4.77
CA ALA A 245 -6.30 -2.79 5.47
C ALA A 245 -6.69 -3.96 4.56
N ALA A 246 -7.06 -3.70 3.31
CA ALA A 246 -7.38 -4.73 2.31
C ALA A 246 -6.18 -5.64 2.01
N GLN A 247 -4.99 -5.07 1.83
CA GLN A 247 -3.74 -5.80 1.67
C GLN A 247 -3.46 -6.73 2.86
N SER A 248 -3.69 -6.25 4.09
CA SER A 248 -3.52 -7.06 5.30
C SER A 248 -4.46 -8.27 5.31
N VAL A 249 -5.72 -8.08 4.90
CA VAL A 249 -6.70 -9.17 4.78
C VAL A 249 -6.28 -10.18 3.71
N GLY A 250 -5.79 -9.72 2.56
CA GLY A 250 -5.34 -10.59 1.47
C GLY A 250 -4.20 -11.52 1.92
N MET A 251 -3.17 -10.97 2.57
CA MET A 251 -2.07 -11.76 3.14
C MET A 251 -2.54 -12.72 4.24
N ALA A 252 -3.39 -12.27 5.16
CA ALA A 252 -3.94 -13.12 6.20
C ALA A 252 -4.73 -14.30 5.61
N ARG A 253 -5.56 -14.03 4.59
CA ARG A 253 -6.32 -15.06 3.87
C ARG A 253 -5.41 -16.09 3.22
N SER A 254 -4.36 -15.67 2.53
CA SER A 254 -3.44 -16.62 1.88
C SER A 254 -2.73 -17.54 2.88
N ALA A 255 -2.30 -17.02 4.03
CA ALA A 255 -1.72 -17.84 5.10
C ALA A 255 -2.77 -18.79 5.73
N PHE A 256 -3.99 -18.30 5.92
CA PHE A 256 -5.12 -19.10 6.43
C PHE A 256 -5.46 -20.23 5.46
N ASP A 257 -5.60 -19.96 4.16
CA ASP A 257 -5.95 -20.95 3.13
C ASP A 257 -4.88 -22.05 3.06
N ALA A 258 -3.59 -21.70 3.12
CA ALA A 258 -2.50 -22.65 3.18
C ALA A 258 -2.57 -23.53 4.46
N ALA A 259 -2.83 -22.93 5.61
CA ALA A 259 -2.96 -23.66 6.87
C ALA A 259 -4.21 -24.58 6.90
N LEU A 260 -5.32 -24.11 6.33
CA LEU A 260 -6.55 -24.91 6.23
C LEU A 260 -6.33 -26.12 5.32
N ALA A 261 -5.73 -25.94 4.14
CA ALA A 261 -5.41 -27.04 3.24
C ALA A 261 -4.51 -28.07 3.93
N TYR A 262 -3.38 -27.61 4.48
CA TYR A 262 -2.43 -28.45 5.20
C TYR A 262 -3.11 -29.24 6.34
N SER A 263 -3.98 -28.60 7.11
CA SER A 263 -4.64 -29.22 8.26
C SER A 263 -5.59 -30.36 7.89
N LYS A 264 -6.14 -30.35 6.68
CA LYS A 264 -7.03 -31.39 6.15
C LYS A 264 -6.25 -32.61 5.61
N GLU A 265 -5.00 -32.43 5.23
CA GLU A 265 -4.14 -33.47 4.66
C GLU A 265 -3.21 -34.07 5.71
N ARG A 266 -2.65 -33.24 6.61
CA ARG A 266 -1.72 -33.69 7.64
C ARG A 266 -2.41 -34.50 8.70
N GLU A 267 -1.96 -35.73 8.92
CA GLU A 267 -2.47 -36.60 9.97
C GLU A 267 -1.58 -36.61 11.21
N SER A 268 -2.22 -36.72 12.37
CA SER A 268 -1.62 -36.94 13.67
C SER A 268 -2.62 -37.65 14.58
N PHE A 269 -2.13 -38.61 15.37
CA PHE A 269 -2.99 -39.46 16.23
C PHE A 269 -4.11 -40.17 15.44
N GLY A 270 -3.83 -40.58 14.20
CA GLY A 270 -4.73 -41.39 13.37
C GLY A 270 -5.86 -40.62 12.67
N THR A 271 -5.81 -39.31 12.63
CA THR A 271 -6.81 -38.45 11.95
C THR A 271 -6.16 -37.17 11.38
N PRO A 272 -6.75 -36.53 10.34
CA PRO A 272 -6.37 -35.21 9.93
C PRO A 272 -6.34 -34.23 11.10
N ILE A 273 -5.32 -33.37 11.18
CA ILE A 273 -5.16 -32.48 12.34
C ILE A 273 -6.32 -31.47 12.46
N PHE A 274 -7.01 -31.19 11.36
CA PHE A 274 -8.25 -30.37 11.34
C PHE A 274 -9.32 -30.92 12.33
N ASN A 275 -9.40 -32.23 12.53
CA ASN A 275 -10.37 -32.86 13.40
C ASN A 275 -10.06 -32.71 14.90
N HIS A 276 -8.84 -32.27 15.25
CA HIS A 276 -8.52 -31.90 16.63
C HIS A 276 -9.14 -30.54 16.95
N GLN A 277 -9.98 -30.46 17.99
CA GLN A 277 -10.72 -29.25 18.37
C GLN A 277 -9.81 -28.01 18.48
N ALA A 278 -8.61 -28.15 19.06
CA ALA A 278 -7.67 -27.05 19.21
C ALA A 278 -7.21 -26.44 17.86
N VAL A 279 -7.10 -27.26 16.80
CA VAL A 279 -6.75 -26.82 15.45
C VAL A 279 -8.00 -26.25 14.75
N GLY A 280 -9.11 -26.99 14.77
CA GLY A 280 -10.35 -26.56 14.16
C GLY A 280 -10.87 -25.23 14.73
N PHE A 281 -10.82 -25.03 16.05
CA PHE A 281 -11.24 -23.79 16.71
C PHE A 281 -10.30 -22.61 16.37
N ARG A 282 -8.99 -22.84 16.32
CA ARG A 282 -8.03 -21.83 15.85
C ARG A 282 -8.34 -21.34 14.45
N LEU A 283 -8.64 -22.25 13.53
CA LEU A 283 -8.98 -21.91 12.15
C LEU A 283 -10.35 -21.22 12.06
N ALA A 284 -11.34 -21.65 12.84
CA ALA A 284 -12.64 -20.98 12.91
C ALA A 284 -12.52 -19.53 13.42
N ASP A 285 -11.69 -19.29 14.43
CA ASP A 285 -11.41 -17.95 14.94
C ASP A 285 -10.70 -17.09 13.87
N CYS A 286 -9.69 -17.63 13.18
CA CYS A 286 -9.02 -16.94 12.08
C CYS A 286 -10.00 -16.53 10.97
N ALA A 287 -10.86 -17.43 10.53
CA ALA A 287 -11.88 -17.17 9.50
C ALA A 287 -12.83 -16.05 9.94
N THR A 288 -13.28 -16.08 11.19
CA THR A 288 -14.17 -15.06 11.76
C THR A 288 -13.49 -13.69 11.79
N GLN A 289 -12.23 -13.61 12.21
CA GLN A 289 -11.49 -12.37 12.29
C GLN A 289 -11.19 -11.78 10.90
N ILE A 290 -10.86 -12.61 9.90
CA ILE A 290 -10.66 -12.19 8.50
C ILE A 290 -11.95 -11.54 7.97
N GLU A 291 -13.11 -12.19 8.17
CA GLU A 291 -14.38 -11.68 7.71
C GLU A 291 -14.77 -10.37 8.43
N ALA A 292 -14.57 -10.29 9.74
CA ALA A 292 -14.81 -9.05 10.49
C ALA A 292 -13.95 -7.88 9.97
N ALA A 293 -12.66 -8.11 9.68
CA ALA A 293 -11.78 -7.11 9.08
C ALA A 293 -12.28 -6.66 7.71
N ARG A 294 -12.68 -7.60 6.86
CA ARG A 294 -13.22 -7.30 5.52
C ARG A 294 -14.45 -6.41 5.58
N GLN A 295 -15.38 -6.68 6.50
CA GLN A 295 -16.58 -5.85 6.67
C GLN A 295 -16.26 -4.43 7.16
N LEU A 296 -15.26 -4.24 8.02
CA LEU A 296 -14.78 -2.90 8.41
C LEU A 296 -14.19 -2.12 7.23
N ILE A 297 -13.44 -2.80 6.36
CA ILE A 297 -12.84 -2.21 5.16
C ILE A 297 -13.94 -1.77 4.18
N TRP A 298 -14.88 -2.65 3.88
CA TRP A 298 -15.99 -2.39 2.98
C TRP A 298 -16.87 -1.25 3.48
N HIS A 299 -17.08 -1.16 4.79
CA HIS A 299 -17.80 -0.04 5.40
C HIS A 299 -17.06 1.30 5.20
N ALA A 300 -15.74 1.34 5.45
CA ALA A 300 -14.95 2.54 5.27
C ALA A 300 -14.90 2.96 3.78
N ALA A 301 -14.75 2.00 2.87
CA ALA A 301 -14.76 2.23 1.42
C ALA A 301 -16.13 2.81 0.97
N ALA A 302 -17.23 2.19 1.38
CA ALA A 302 -18.58 2.66 1.03
C ALA A 302 -18.89 4.07 1.54
N LEU A 303 -18.39 4.45 2.71
CA LEU A 303 -18.51 5.83 3.20
C LEU A 303 -17.76 6.80 2.31
N ARG A 304 -16.54 6.44 1.89
CA ARG A 304 -15.73 7.25 0.98
C ARG A 304 -16.39 7.41 -0.39
N ASP A 305 -16.91 6.33 -0.96
CA ASP A 305 -17.61 6.32 -2.25
C ASP A 305 -18.88 7.16 -2.21
N ALA A 306 -19.56 7.20 -1.07
CA ALA A 306 -20.69 8.08 -0.84
C ALA A 306 -20.31 9.55 -0.53
N GLY A 307 -19.03 9.93 -0.63
CA GLY A 307 -18.54 11.27 -0.33
C GLY A 307 -18.66 11.67 1.15
N ARG A 308 -18.83 10.70 2.05
CA ARG A 308 -18.97 10.93 3.52
C ARG A 308 -17.61 10.89 4.20
N PRO A 309 -17.41 11.65 5.30
CA PRO A 309 -16.21 11.53 6.12
C PRO A 309 -16.01 10.07 6.58
N CYS A 310 -14.82 9.53 6.36
CA CYS A 310 -14.51 8.13 6.69
C CYS A 310 -13.17 7.96 7.42
N LEU A 311 -12.53 9.04 7.84
CA LEU A 311 -11.20 8.99 8.46
C LEU A 311 -11.15 8.06 9.69
N LYS A 312 -12.18 8.11 10.55
CA LYS A 312 -12.27 7.26 11.74
C LYS A 312 -12.43 5.79 11.34
N GLU A 313 -13.34 5.51 10.43
CA GLU A 313 -13.64 4.16 9.97
C GLU A 313 -12.46 3.54 9.20
N ALA A 314 -11.77 4.32 8.38
CA ALA A 314 -10.53 3.90 7.70
C ALA A 314 -9.40 3.60 8.71
N ALA A 315 -9.27 4.42 9.77
CA ALA A 315 -8.32 4.16 10.84
C ALA A 315 -8.67 2.90 11.64
N MET A 316 -9.95 2.67 11.95
CA MET A 316 -10.43 1.46 12.61
C MET A 316 -10.19 0.22 11.75
N ALA A 317 -10.50 0.27 10.46
CA ALA A 317 -10.27 -0.82 9.51
C ALA A 317 -8.78 -1.18 9.43
N LYS A 318 -7.90 -0.18 9.27
CA LYS A 318 -6.45 -0.37 9.19
C LYS A 318 -5.87 -0.96 10.48
N LEU A 319 -6.24 -0.41 11.62
CA LEU A 319 -5.80 -0.89 12.92
C LEU A 319 -6.20 -2.34 13.12
N PHE A 320 -7.48 -2.65 12.97
CA PHE A 320 -7.99 -4.01 13.19
C PHE A 320 -7.40 -5.01 12.20
N ALA A 321 -7.42 -4.69 10.89
CA ALA A 321 -6.95 -5.60 9.84
C ALA A 321 -5.46 -5.92 9.97
N SER A 322 -4.60 -4.92 10.21
CA SER A 322 -3.16 -5.15 10.29
C SER A 322 -2.74 -5.94 11.54
N GLU A 323 -3.37 -5.70 12.69
CA GLU A 323 -3.11 -6.47 13.91
C GLU A 323 -3.71 -7.89 13.84
N MET A 324 -4.89 -8.03 13.24
CA MET A 324 -5.52 -9.31 12.97
C MET A 324 -4.66 -10.17 12.04
N ALA A 325 -4.14 -9.58 10.97
CA ALA A 325 -3.38 -10.31 9.96
C ALA A 325 -2.10 -10.94 10.53
N GLU A 326 -1.37 -10.25 11.40
CA GLU A 326 -0.21 -10.83 12.09
C GLU A 326 -0.62 -12.03 12.96
N ARG A 327 -1.73 -11.91 13.72
CA ARG A 327 -2.25 -13.02 14.55
C ARG A 327 -2.65 -14.23 13.70
N VAL A 328 -3.33 -14.01 12.58
CA VAL A 328 -3.73 -15.08 11.65
C VAL A 328 -2.52 -15.75 11.02
N CYS A 329 -1.53 -15.00 10.56
CA CYS A 329 -0.31 -15.56 10.00
C CYS A 329 0.49 -16.36 11.06
N SER A 330 0.56 -15.87 12.30
CA SER A 330 1.15 -16.61 13.42
C SER A 330 0.38 -17.90 13.71
N ALA A 331 -0.96 -17.88 13.70
CA ALA A 331 -1.80 -19.05 13.87
C ALA A 331 -1.62 -20.07 12.71
N ALA A 332 -1.39 -19.59 11.48
CA ALA A 332 -1.08 -20.43 10.34
C ALA A 332 0.27 -21.16 10.54
N ILE A 333 1.33 -20.45 10.94
CA ILE A 333 2.62 -21.06 11.31
C ILE A 333 2.43 -22.11 12.40
N GLN A 334 1.69 -21.79 13.46
CA GLN A 334 1.42 -22.72 14.56
C GLN A 334 0.65 -23.97 14.10
N THR A 335 -0.22 -23.83 13.08
CA THR A 335 -0.99 -24.96 12.53
C THR A 335 -0.10 -25.91 11.71
N LEU A 336 0.87 -25.38 10.97
CA LEU A 336 1.84 -26.18 10.24
C LEU A 336 2.92 -26.79 11.15
N GLY A 337 3.11 -26.26 12.37
CA GLY A 337 4.16 -26.70 13.29
C GLY A 337 5.55 -26.46 12.71
N GLY A 338 6.44 -27.45 12.75
CA GLY A 338 7.81 -27.35 12.21
C GLY A 338 7.87 -26.92 10.74
N TYR A 339 6.89 -27.33 9.93
CA TYR A 339 6.80 -26.91 8.53
C TYR A 339 6.36 -25.45 8.35
N GLY A 340 5.80 -24.82 9.37
CA GLY A 340 5.42 -23.41 9.34
C GLY A 340 6.61 -22.44 9.44
N VAL A 341 7.80 -22.92 9.79
CA VAL A 341 9.01 -22.09 9.99
C VAL A 341 10.10 -22.35 8.94
N VAL A 342 9.81 -23.17 7.94
CA VAL A 342 10.74 -23.46 6.83
C VAL A 342 10.19 -22.91 5.53
N SER A 343 11.08 -22.48 4.64
CA SER A 343 10.74 -21.77 3.39
C SER A 343 10.09 -22.66 2.31
N ASP A 344 9.97 -23.98 2.55
CA ASP A 344 9.24 -24.89 1.68
C ASP A 344 7.71 -24.63 1.69
N PHE A 345 7.22 -23.94 2.72
CA PHE A 345 5.82 -23.56 2.91
C PHE A 345 5.66 -22.04 2.96
N PRO A 346 4.55 -21.49 2.42
CA PRO A 346 4.44 -20.05 2.20
C PRO A 346 4.20 -19.23 3.47
N VAL A 347 3.76 -19.85 4.58
CA VAL A 347 3.22 -19.14 5.76
C VAL A 347 4.29 -18.31 6.49
N GLU A 348 5.56 -18.73 6.50
CA GLU A 348 6.64 -17.97 7.11
C GLU A 348 6.93 -16.68 6.33
N ARG A 349 6.91 -16.73 4.98
CA ARG A 349 7.07 -15.58 4.11
C ARG A 349 5.94 -14.58 4.33
N VAL A 350 4.70 -15.05 4.29
CA VAL A 350 3.52 -14.20 4.48
C VAL A 350 3.53 -13.55 5.88
N TYR A 351 3.98 -14.27 6.91
CA TYR A 351 4.16 -13.70 8.27
C TYR A 351 5.20 -12.56 8.27
N ARG A 352 6.31 -12.69 7.55
CA ARG A 352 7.29 -11.61 7.40
C ARG A 352 6.71 -10.42 6.63
N ASP A 353 5.98 -10.69 5.55
CA ASP A 353 5.38 -9.67 4.69
C ASP A 353 4.33 -8.83 5.41
N VAL A 354 3.48 -9.45 6.21
CA VAL A 354 2.36 -8.77 6.86
C VAL A 354 2.78 -7.81 7.98
N ARG A 355 3.97 -8.04 8.58
CA ARG A 355 4.39 -7.29 9.78
C ARG A 355 4.47 -5.78 9.55
N VAL A 356 4.87 -5.34 8.37
CA VAL A 356 4.99 -3.91 8.05
C VAL A 356 3.64 -3.20 7.99
N CYS A 357 2.53 -3.91 7.79
CA CYS A 357 1.18 -3.34 7.72
C CYS A 357 0.76 -2.60 9.00
N GLN A 358 1.34 -2.91 10.15
CA GLN A 358 1.11 -2.18 11.40
C GLN A 358 1.92 -0.87 11.50
N ILE A 359 2.88 -0.65 10.58
CA ILE A 359 3.88 0.42 10.67
C ILE A 359 3.62 1.50 9.63
N TYR A 360 3.59 1.16 8.34
CA TYR A 360 3.42 2.15 7.28
C TYR A 360 1.97 2.69 7.19
N GLU A 361 1.77 3.78 6.43
CA GLU A 361 0.49 4.52 6.34
C GLU A 361 -0.05 4.98 7.72
N GLY A 362 0.87 5.20 8.65
CA GLY A 362 0.61 5.49 10.06
C GLY A 362 0.55 4.23 10.93
N THR A 363 1.39 4.21 11.96
CA THR A 363 1.48 3.08 12.90
C THR A 363 0.14 2.78 13.57
N SER A 364 0.00 1.58 14.19
CA SER A 364 -1.16 1.24 15.03
C SER A 364 -1.47 2.34 16.07
N ASP A 365 -0.41 2.94 16.67
CA ASP A 365 -0.60 4.02 17.65
C ASP A 365 -1.14 5.30 17.00
N VAL A 366 -0.68 5.63 15.78
CA VAL A 366 -1.25 6.77 15.02
C VAL A 366 -2.72 6.52 14.71
N GLN A 367 -3.12 5.30 14.33
CA GLN A 367 -4.54 4.98 14.13
C GLN A 367 -5.35 5.17 15.41
N LYS A 368 -4.83 4.71 16.56
CA LYS A 368 -5.49 4.91 17.88
C LYS A 368 -5.65 6.40 18.21
N ILE A 369 -4.64 7.23 17.92
CA ILE A 369 -4.73 8.70 18.10
C ILE A 369 -5.83 9.30 17.22
N ILE A 370 -5.94 8.88 15.96
CA ILE A 370 -6.99 9.35 15.04
C ILE A 370 -8.37 8.96 15.56
N ILE A 371 -8.55 7.71 15.94
CA ILE A 371 -9.81 7.20 16.49
C ILE A 371 -10.16 7.96 17.78
N GLN A 372 -9.22 8.10 18.71
CA GLN A 372 -9.44 8.81 19.97
C GLN A 372 -9.93 10.25 19.75
N ARG A 373 -9.31 10.98 18.81
CA ARG A 373 -9.71 12.35 18.46
C ARG A 373 -11.11 12.44 17.84
N ALA A 374 -11.54 11.39 17.18
CA ALA A 374 -12.87 11.33 16.56
C ALA A 374 -13.97 10.89 17.55
N LEU A 375 -13.59 10.44 18.75
CA LEU A 375 -14.51 10.09 19.84
C LEU A 375 -14.72 11.26 20.82
N ALA A 376 -13.85 12.27 20.78
CA ALA A 376 -13.93 13.48 21.60
C ALA A 376 -14.83 14.53 20.94
#